data_8b442fae6f118bed40fb68d3b1359f37
#
_entry.id   8b442fae6f118bed40fb68d3b1359f37
#
_cell.length_a   1.000
_cell.length_b   1.000
_cell.length_c   1.000
_cell.angle_alpha   90.00
_cell.angle_beta   90.00
_cell.angle_gamma   90.00
#
_symmetry.space_group_name_H-M   'P 1'
#
loop_
_entity.id
_entity.type
_entity.pdbx_description
1 polymer ?
#
loop_
_entity_poly.entity_id
_entity_poly.type
_entity_poly.pdbx_seq_one_letter_code
_entity_poly.pdbx_strand_id
1 'polypeptide(L)'
;MEIHELRQDLIQRTNNNSFYNRGTNTEQCYKAYANEVIEWPISEVKKQKILDNLYKKYSKILEYESQHVPVMVAGPAKYNSKRLDKSEQILKASHELSEWFEDLRKQVENAKKDDSKEEKVKYIIDGIKRLIQLNLDPTKDIMNLATIDNKKFIEVYEQLQEKY
;
A
#
# COMPACT_ATOMS: atom_id res chain seq x y z
N MET A 1 1.86 12.88 -11.69
CA MET A 1 0.92 11.77 -11.38
C MET A 1 -0.48 12.21 -11.72
N GLU A 2 -1.26 11.31 -12.32
CA GLU A 2 -2.64 11.58 -12.71
C GLU A 2 -3.57 10.67 -11.90
N ILE A 3 -4.56 11.25 -11.25
CA ILE A 3 -5.66 10.52 -10.62
C ILE A 3 -6.81 10.54 -11.61
N HIS A 4 -7.18 9.37 -12.14
CA HIS A 4 -8.32 9.25 -13.05
C HIS A 4 -9.63 9.52 -12.30
N GLU A 5 -10.54 10.24 -12.92
CA GLU A 5 -11.88 10.45 -12.38
C GLU A 5 -12.77 9.25 -12.63
N LEU A 6 -13.52 8.82 -11.60
CA LEU A 6 -14.55 7.80 -11.77
C LEU A 6 -15.70 8.30 -12.64
N ARG A 7 -16.36 7.41 -13.34
CA ARG A 7 -17.48 7.72 -14.22
C ARG A 7 -18.65 8.34 -13.46
N GLN A 8 -18.93 9.61 -13.70
CA GLN A 8 -19.94 10.38 -13.00
C GLN A 8 -21.37 9.89 -13.28
N ASP A 9 -21.63 9.35 -14.50
CA ASP A 9 -22.89 8.71 -14.85
C ASP A 9 -23.22 7.49 -13.97
N LEU A 10 -22.19 6.69 -13.64
CA LEU A 10 -22.34 5.53 -12.76
C LEU A 10 -22.52 5.95 -11.30
N ILE A 11 -21.80 6.98 -10.85
CA ILE A 11 -21.97 7.56 -9.50
C ILE A 11 -23.40 8.03 -9.32
N GLN A 12 -23.91 8.82 -10.24
CA GLN A 12 -25.28 9.32 -10.18
C GLN A 12 -26.31 8.19 -10.22
N ARG A 13 -26.12 7.19 -11.08
CA ARG A 13 -26.98 6.02 -11.15
C ARG A 13 -26.99 5.22 -9.85
N THR A 14 -25.80 5.02 -9.23
CA THR A 14 -25.67 4.34 -7.94
C THR A 14 -26.37 5.11 -6.83
N ASN A 15 -26.24 6.43 -6.80
CA ASN A 15 -26.93 7.29 -5.84
C ASN A 15 -28.46 7.19 -5.99
N ASN A 16 -28.97 7.21 -7.21
CA ASN A 16 -30.40 7.08 -7.49
C ASN A 16 -30.97 5.70 -7.08
N ASN A 17 -30.12 4.67 -7.09
CA ASN A 17 -30.49 3.31 -6.69
C ASN A 17 -30.31 3.04 -5.19
N SER A 18 -29.87 4.02 -4.38
CA SER A 18 -29.58 3.82 -2.95
C SER A 18 -30.07 5.01 -2.11
N PHE A 19 -30.36 4.76 -0.81
CA PHE A 19 -30.80 5.82 0.11
C PHE A 19 -29.67 6.72 0.64
N TYR A 20 -28.38 6.30 0.52
CA TYR A 20 -27.26 6.91 1.25
C TYR A 20 -26.16 7.44 0.32
N ASN A 21 -26.51 7.94 -0.87
CA ASN A 21 -25.50 8.45 -1.82
C ASN A 21 -24.29 7.53 -1.99
N ARG A 22 -24.55 6.23 -2.14
CA ARG A 22 -23.55 5.18 -2.16
C ARG A 22 -22.46 5.42 -3.19
N GLY A 23 -22.82 5.90 -4.40
CA GLY A 23 -21.87 6.21 -5.45
C GLY A 23 -20.91 7.34 -5.04
N THR A 24 -21.41 8.37 -4.36
CA THR A 24 -20.58 9.45 -3.82
C THR A 24 -19.64 8.93 -2.73
N ASN A 25 -20.11 8.03 -1.86
CA ASN A 25 -19.28 7.42 -0.83
C ASN A 25 -18.15 6.57 -1.46
N THR A 26 -18.47 5.80 -2.51
CA THR A 26 -17.47 5.02 -3.26
C THR A 26 -16.41 5.93 -3.90
N GLU A 27 -16.82 7.07 -4.46
CA GLU A 27 -15.89 8.07 -5.00
C GLU A 27 -15.00 8.69 -3.91
N GLN A 28 -15.57 9.01 -2.75
CA GLN A 28 -14.80 9.55 -1.62
C GLN A 28 -13.77 8.55 -1.11
N CYS A 29 -14.13 7.27 -0.97
CA CYS A 29 -13.20 6.23 -0.60
C CYS A 29 -12.08 6.07 -1.64
N TYR A 30 -12.40 6.09 -2.93
CA TYR A 30 -11.40 6.07 -3.99
C TYR A 30 -10.41 7.23 -3.87
N LYS A 31 -10.90 8.46 -3.71
CA LYS A 31 -10.05 9.66 -3.54
C LYS A 31 -9.18 9.57 -2.29
N ALA A 32 -9.71 9.05 -1.20
CA ALA A 32 -8.94 8.86 0.04
C ALA A 32 -7.77 7.89 -0.16
N TYR A 33 -8.00 6.73 -0.78
CA TYR A 33 -6.93 5.79 -1.08
C TYR A 33 -5.93 6.33 -2.11
N ALA A 34 -6.40 7.07 -3.13
CA ALA A 34 -5.51 7.68 -4.11
C ALA A 34 -4.58 8.72 -3.46
N ASN A 35 -5.10 9.55 -2.56
CA ASN A 35 -4.30 10.52 -1.81
C ASN A 35 -3.28 9.83 -0.90
N GLU A 36 -3.65 8.74 -0.24
CA GLU A 36 -2.72 7.95 0.56
C GLU A 36 -1.55 7.41 -0.28
N VAL A 37 -1.81 6.88 -1.49
CA VAL A 37 -0.77 6.40 -2.41
C VAL A 37 0.19 7.52 -2.82
N ILE A 38 -0.31 8.74 -3.02
CA ILE A 38 0.52 9.91 -3.35
C ILE A 38 1.55 10.20 -2.26
N GLU A 39 1.18 10.03 -0.99
CA GLU A 39 2.05 10.29 0.16
C GLU A 39 3.07 9.17 0.41
N TRP A 40 2.94 8.02 -0.20
CA TRP A 40 3.87 6.91 0.01
C TRP A 40 5.29 7.25 -0.49
N PRO A 41 6.35 6.87 0.25
CA PRO A 41 7.75 7.10 -0.13
C PRO A 41 8.23 6.07 -1.15
N ILE A 42 7.58 5.99 -2.31
CA ILE A 42 7.91 5.09 -3.42
C ILE A 42 8.05 5.89 -4.71
N SER A 43 8.67 5.30 -5.74
CA SER A 43 8.88 5.97 -7.01
C SER A 43 7.57 6.37 -7.71
N GLU A 44 7.57 7.50 -8.42
CA GLU A 44 6.42 8.01 -9.17
C GLU A 44 5.84 6.99 -10.16
N VAL A 45 6.70 6.20 -10.80
CA VAL A 45 6.27 5.12 -11.72
C VAL A 45 5.47 4.03 -10.98
N LYS A 46 5.90 3.66 -9.76
CA LYS A 46 5.16 2.69 -8.94
C LYS A 46 3.84 3.27 -8.46
N LYS A 47 3.82 4.53 -8.01
CA LYS A 47 2.59 5.23 -7.61
C LYS A 47 1.58 5.24 -8.75
N GLN A 48 1.98 5.64 -9.96
CA GLN A 48 1.08 5.68 -11.11
C GLN A 48 0.47 4.31 -11.41
N LYS A 49 1.27 3.23 -11.41
CA LYS A 49 0.76 1.87 -11.59
C LYS A 49 -0.26 1.45 -10.52
N ILE A 50 -0.04 1.86 -9.28
CA ILE A 50 -0.98 1.57 -8.18
C ILE A 50 -2.26 2.37 -8.38
N LEU A 51 -2.17 3.66 -8.73
CA LEU A 51 -3.34 4.52 -9.03
C LEU A 51 -4.17 3.97 -10.19
N ASP A 52 -3.54 3.52 -11.27
CA ASP A 52 -4.23 2.91 -12.42
C ASP A 52 -4.97 1.62 -12.01
N ASN A 53 -4.36 0.79 -11.17
CA ASN A 53 -5.01 -0.42 -10.66
C ASN A 53 -6.14 -0.10 -9.66
N LEU A 54 -5.95 0.90 -8.82
CA LEU A 54 -6.96 1.39 -7.88
C LEU A 54 -8.20 1.89 -8.66
N TYR A 55 -7.98 2.69 -9.71
CA TYR A 55 -9.04 3.16 -10.60
C TYR A 55 -9.82 1.98 -11.21
N LYS A 56 -9.14 0.97 -11.76
CA LYS A 56 -9.78 -0.22 -12.35
C LYS A 56 -10.64 -0.97 -11.34
N LYS A 57 -10.13 -1.15 -10.12
CA LYS A 57 -10.86 -1.86 -9.05
C LYS A 57 -12.10 -1.09 -8.61
N TYR A 58 -11.99 0.22 -8.37
CA TYR A 58 -13.12 1.06 -8.00
C TYR A 58 -14.14 1.21 -9.14
N SER A 59 -13.71 1.32 -10.39
CA SER A 59 -14.59 1.33 -11.56
C SER A 59 -15.43 0.07 -11.65
N LYS A 60 -14.83 -1.09 -11.39
CA LYS A 60 -15.53 -2.38 -11.36
C LYS A 60 -16.56 -2.46 -10.22
N ILE A 61 -16.22 -1.99 -9.03
CA ILE A 61 -17.14 -1.94 -7.90
C ILE A 61 -18.32 -1.03 -8.25
N LEU A 62 -18.05 0.17 -8.76
CA LEU A 62 -19.07 1.15 -9.14
C LEU A 62 -20.00 0.63 -10.24
N GLU A 63 -19.47 -0.12 -11.22
CA GLU A 63 -20.29 -0.80 -12.24
C GLU A 63 -21.27 -1.79 -11.60
N TYR A 64 -20.81 -2.62 -10.66
CA TYR A 64 -21.69 -3.55 -9.95
C TYR A 64 -22.72 -2.81 -9.09
N GLU A 65 -22.31 -1.78 -8.37
CA GLU A 65 -23.19 -0.96 -7.55
C GLU A 65 -24.25 -0.23 -8.37
N SER A 66 -23.90 0.28 -9.54
CA SER A 66 -24.85 0.96 -10.45
C SER A 66 -25.95 0.04 -10.99
N GLN A 67 -25.71 -1.27 -11.00
CA GLN A 67 -26.68 -2.29 -11.45
C GLN A 67 -27.45 -2.93 -10.27
N HIS A 68 -27.03 -2.66 -9.04
CA HIS A 68 -27.61 -3.23 -7.84
C HIS A 68 -28.60 -2.28 -7.17
N VAL A 69 -29.85 -2.72 -7.04
CA VAL A 69 -30.87 -2.02 -6.27
C VAL A 69 -31.14 -2.79 -4.98
N PRO A 70 -30.81 -2.24 -3.80
CA PRO A 70 -31.02 -2.91 -2.51
C PRO A 70 -32.48 -3.31 -2.27
N VAL A 71 -32.69 -4.35 -1.45
CA VAL A 71 -34.04 -4.80 -1.06
C VAL A 71 -34.88 -3.66 -0.47
N MET A 72 -34.27 -2.81 0.34
CA MET A 72 -34.93 -1.67 0.98
C MET A 72 -35.51 -0.67 -0.05
N VAL A 73 -34.91 -0.56 -1.22
CA VAL A 73 -35.37 0.33 -2.31
C VAL A 73 -36.33 -0.40 -3.22
N ALA A 74 -36.04 -1.66 -3.56
CA ALA A 74 -36.82 -2.45 -4.54
C ALA A 74 -38.07 -3.09 -3.93
N GLY A 75 -38.09 -3.30 -2.62
CA GLY A 75 -39.05 -4.11 -1.91
C GLY A 75 -38.79 -5.62 -2.03
N PRO A 76 -39.21 -6.41 -1.03
CA PRO A 76 -38.89 -7.84 -0.94
C PRO A 76 -39.49 -8.68 -2.09
N ALA A 77 -40.67 -8.31 -2.60
CA ALA A 77 -41.35 -9.02 -3.68
C ALA A 77 -40.62 -8.93 -5.05
N LYS A 78 -39.74 -7.95 -5.22
CA LYS A 78 -38.94 -7.74 -6.45
C LYS A 78 -37.51 -8.26 -6.34
N TYR A 79 -37.14 -8.85 -5.20
CA TYR A 79 -35.78 -9.33 -4.95
C TYR A 79 -35.63 -10.77 -5.41
N ASN A 80 -34.82 -11.01 -6.42
CA ASN A 80 -34.58 -12.33 -7.01
C ASN A 80 -33.10 -12.73 -6.91
N SER A 81 -32.79 -13.99 -7.29
CA SER A 81 -31.42 -14.54 -7.24
C SER A 81 -30.38 -13.68 -7.96
N LYS A 82 -30.71 -13.10 -9.12
CA LYS A 82 -29.78 -12.24 -9.88
C LYS A 82 -29.34 -10.99 -9.11
N ARG A 83 -30.16 -10.50 -8.18
CA ARG A 83 -29.81 -9.36 -7.31
C ARG A 83 -28.94 -9.81 -6.15
N LEU A 84 -29.16 -11.00 -5.61
CA LEU A 84 -28.24 -11.61 -4.64
C LEU A 84 -26.85 -11.80 -5.25
N ASP A 85 -26.75 -12.35 -6.45
CA ASP A 85 -25.49 -12.52 -7.18
C ASP A 85 -24.74 -11.19 -7.33
N LYS A 86 -25.45 -10.08 -7.60
CA LYS A 86 -24.85 -8.75 -7.69
C LYS A 86 -24.33 -8.25 -6.34
N SER A 87 -25.06 -8.48 -5.27
CA SER A 87 -24.62 -8.14 -3.91
C SER A 87 -23.35 -8.89 -3.53
N GLU A 88 -23.27 -10.18 -3.85
CA GLU A 88 -22.08 -11.00 -3.61
C GLU A 88 -20.88 -10.53 -4.45
N GLN A 89 -21.10 -10.15 -5.71
CA GLN A 89 -20.05 -9.60 -6.57
C GLN A 89 -19.48 -8.29 -6.01
N ILE A 90 -20.33 -7.41 -5.46
CA ILE A 90 -19.88 -6.16 -4.81
C ILE A 90 -19.05 -6.48 -3.57
N LEU A 91 -19.53 -7.37 -2.69
CA LEU A 91 -18.81 -7.75 -1.49
C LEU A 91 -17.45 -8.39 -1.81
N LYS A 92 -17.43 -9.33 -2.76
CA LYS A 92 -16.17 -9.95 -3.22
C LYS A 92 -15.19 -8.94 -3.78
N ALA A 93 -15.64 -8.06 -4.69
CA ALA A 93 -14.76 -7.04 -5.28
C ALA A 93 -14.24 -6.04 -4.24
N SER A 94 -15.07 -5.67 -3.25
CA SER A 94 -14.66 -4.78 -2.16
C SER A 94 -13.66 -5.47 -1.22
N HIS A 95 -13.84 -6.76 -0.95
CA HIS A 95 -12.88 -7.54 -0.13
C HIS A 95 -11.53 -7.69 -0.84
N GLU A 96 -11.54 -8.11 -2.11
CA GLU A 96 -10.33 -8.20 -2.95
C GLU A 96 -9.58 -6.86 -3.05
N LEU A 97 -10.29 -5.74 -3.10
CA LEU A 97 -9.69 -4.40 -3.07
C LEU A 97 -9.03 -4.14 -1.71
N SER A 98 -9.73 -4.42 -0.61
CA SER A 98 -9.24 -4.19 0.74
C SER A 98 -7.99 -5.00 1.04
N GLU A 99 -7.99 -6.30 0.75
CA GLU A 99 -6.84 -7.19 0.92
C GLU A 99 -5.64 -6.70 0.09
N TRP A 100 -5.87 -6.40 -1.19
CA TRP A 100 -4.82 -5.90 -2.06
C TRP A 100 -4.21 -4.60 -1.55
N PHE A 101 -5.01 -3.67 -1.04
CA PHE A 101 -4.50 -2.39 -0.55
C PHE A 101 -3.76 -2.53 0.79
N GLU A 102 -4.24 -3.40 1.68
CA GLU A 102 -3.54 -3.74 2.93
C GLU A 102 -2.19 -4.41 2.68
N ASP A 103 -2.10 -5.28 1.67
CA ASP A 103 -0.81 -5.88 1.30
C ASP A 103 0.17 -4.85 0.73
N LEU A 104 -0.31 -3.87 -0.02
CA LEU A 104 0.52 -2.74 -0.47
C LEU A 104 1.01 -1.90 0.71
N ARG A 105 0.16 -1.58 1.69
CA ARG A 105 0.55 -0.86 2.92
C ARG A 105 1.67 -1.60 3.66
N LYS A 106 1.53 -2.91 3.84
CA LYS A 106 2.57 -3.75 4.48
C LYS A 106 3.88 -3.72 3.70
N GLN A 107 3.84 -3.79 2.37
CA GLN A 107 5.03 -3.70 1.52
C GLN A 107 5.75 -2.36 1.68
N VAL A 108 5.00 -1.25 1.68
CA VAL A 108 5.55 0.10 1.87
C VAL A 108 6.14 0.26 3.28
N GLU A 109 5.47 -0.27 4.31
CA GLU A 109 5.95 -0.22 5.68
C GLU A 109 7.23 -1.04 5.88
N ASN A 110 7.30 -2.23 5.28
CA ASN A 110 8.49 -3.07 5.35
C ASN A 110 9.68 -2.43 4.62
N ALA A 111 9.44 -1.81 3.44
CA ALA A 111 10.47 -1.06 2.74
C ALA A 111 11.03 0.08 3.61
N LYS A 112 10.17 0.83 4.32
CA LYS A 112 10.63 1.87 5.27
C LYS A 112 11.50 1.29 6.41
N LYS A 113 11.16 0.11 6.91
CA LYS A 113 11.96 -0.56 7.96
C LYS A 113 13.32 -1.00 7.44
N ASP A 114 13.37 -1.52 6.21
CA ASP A 114 14.61 -1.94 5.56
C ASP A 114 15.52 -0.74 5.28
N ASP A 115 14.99 0.34 4.72
CA ASP A 115 15.72 1.59 4.47
C ASP A 115 16.31 2.15 5.79
N SER A 116 15.53 2.17 6.87
CA SER A 116 15.99 2.62 8.20
C SER A 116 17.09 1.71 8.77
N LYS A 117 17.05 0.41 8.49
CA LYS A 117 18.09 -0.54 8.88
C LYS A 117 19.37 -0.30 8.11
N GLU A 118 19.29 -0.11 6.80
CA GLU A 118 20.43 0.17 5.93
C GLU A 118 21.12 1.48 6.32
N GLU A 119 20.37 2.54 6.62
CA GLU A 119 20.94 3.81 7.12
C GLU A 119 21.70 3.62 8.44
N LYS A 120 21.15 2.85 9.39
CA LYS A 120 21.83 2.54 10.66
C LYS A 120 23.12 1.75 10.43
N VAL A 121 23.06 0.72 9.57
CA VAL A 121 24.24 -0.08 9.22
C VAL A 121 25.32 0.80 8.59
N LYS A 122 24.97 1.67 7.64
CA LYS A 122 25.89 2.61 7.02
C LYS A 122 26.54 3.54 8.05
N TYR A 123 25.75 4.13 8.96
CA TYR A 123 26.24 5.02 10.00
C TYR A 123 27.28 4.31 10.90
N ILE A 124 27.02 3.06 11.30
CA ILE A 124 27.93 2.27 12.14
C ILE A 124 29.23 1.96 11.38
N ILE A 125 29.13 1.55 10.10
CA ILE A 125 30.31 1.27 9.26
C ILE A 125 31.18 2.52 9.09
N ASP A 126 30.58 3.67 8.85
CA ASP A 126 31.32 4.95 8.74
C ASP A 126 31.97 5.33 10.08
N GLY A 127 31.32 5.03 11.22
CA GLY A 127 31.87 5.17 12.56
C GLY A 127 33.12 4.27 12.78
N ILE A 128 33.00 3.00 12.45
CA ILE A 128 34.13 2.03 12.53
C ILE A 128 35.33 2.53 11.71
N LYS A 129 35.12 2.96 10.46
CA LYS A 129 36.18 3.49 9.61
C LYS A 129 36.88 4.70 10.23
N ARG A 130 36.14 5.63 10.83
CA ARG A 130 36.70 6.81 11.52
C ARG A 130 37.52 6.43 12.72
N LEU A 131 37.03 5.49 13.57
CA LEU A 131 37.77 5.02 14.76
C LEU A 131 39.11 4.38 14.36
N ILE A 132 39.11 3.58 13.31
CA ILE A 132 40.35 2.98 12.75
C ILE A 132 41.33 4.05 12.25
N GLN A 133 40.83 5.06 11.53
CA GLN A 133 41.68 6.16 11.04
C GLN A 133 42.32 6.96 12.19
N LEU A 134 41.66 7.03 13.34
CA LEU A 134 42.11 7.72 14.54
C LEU A 134 42.95 6.84 15.50
N ASN A 135 43.24 5.58 15.11
CA ASN A 135 43.86 4.56 15.96
C ASN A 135 43.09 4.32 17.28
N LEU A 136 41.76 4.45 17.27
CA LEU A 136 40.89 4.16 18.40
C LEU A 136 40.24 2.78 18.23
N ASP A 137 39.85 2.18 19.37
CA ASP A 137 39.25 0.85 19.41
C ASP A 137 37.80 0.83 18.84
N PRO A 138 37.54 0.14 17.72
CA PRO A 138 36.22 0.04 17.10
C PRO A 138 35.38 -1.13 17.62
N THR A 139 35.85 -1.92 18.57
CA THR A 139 35.25 -3.21 19.01
C THR A 139 33.78 -3.08 19.35
N LYS A 140 33.37 -2.00 20.03
CA LYS A 140 31.98 -1.78 20.41
C LYS A 140 31.06 -1.60 19.21
N ASP A 141 31.49 -0.86 18.20
CA ASP A 141 30.70 -0.60 17.00
C ASP A 141 30.65 -1.84 16.09
N ILE A 142 31.73 -2.61 16.07
CA ILE A 142 31.77 -3.91 15.39
C ILE A 142 30.78 -4.90 16.03
N MET A 143 30.70 -4.96 17.35
CA MET A 143 29.72 -5.80 18.06
C MET A 143 28.28 -5.31 17.81
N ASN A 144 28.03 -4.01 17.77
CA ASN A 144 26.73 -3.45 17.42
C ASN A 144 26.33 -3.82 15.99
N LEU A 145 27.26 -3.79 15.03
CA LEU A 145 27.00 -4.21 13.66
C LEU A 145 26.60 -5.68 13.58
N ALA A 146 27.24 -6.56 14.34
CA ALA A 146 26.90 -7.98 14.41
C ALA A 146 25.46 -8.24 14.87
N THR A 147 24.94 -7.41 15.78
CA THR A 147 23.57 -7.55 16.28
C THR A 147 22.51 -7.05 15.29
N ILE A 148 22.85 -6.09 14.43
CA ILE A 148 21.93 -5.47 13.48
C ILE A 148 21.96 -6.19 12.13
N ASP A 149 23.15 -6.49 11.62
CA ASP A 149 23.36 -7.17 10.34
C ASP A 149 24.63 -8.05 10.36
N ASN A 150 24.42 -9.33 10.65
CA ASN A 150 25.52 -10.30 10.75
C ASN A 150 26.28 -10.50 9.43
N LYS A 151 25.62 -10.33 8.27
CA LYS A 151 26.30 -10.44 6.98
C LYS A 151 27.28 -9.30 6.77
N LYS A 152 26.83 -8.07 7.03
CA LYS A 152 27.68 -6.88 6.92
C LYS A 152 28.79 -6.89 7.97
N PHE A 153 28.54 -7.43 9.16
CA PHE A 153 29.58 -7.65 10.16
C PHE A 153 30.70 -8.55 9.63
N ILE A 154 30.37 -9.70 9.04
CA ILE A 154 31.37 -10.63 8.49
C ILE A 154 32.19 -9.93 7.38
N GLU A 155 31.53 -9.24 6.44
CA GLU A 155 32.22 -8.50 5.37
C GLU A 155 33.22 -7.47 5.92
N VAL A 156 32.82 -6.69 6.92
CA VAL A 156 33.69 -5.67 7.55
C VAL A 156 34.81 -6.31 8.34
N TYR A 157 34.52 -7.39 9.06
CA TYR A 157 35.51 -8.12 9.85
C TYR A 157 36.60 -8.76 8.98
N GLU A 158 36.24 -9.41 7.87
CA GLU A 158 37.18 -9.97 6.89
C GLU A 158 38.08 -8.87 6.28
N GLN A 159 37.51 -7.74 5.89
CA GLN A 159 38.28 -6.60 5.37
C GLN A 159 39.27 -6.01 6.37
N LEU A 160 38.97 -6.10 7.67
CA LEU A 160 39.88 -5.66 8.73
C LEU A 160 41.02 -6.67 8.95
N GLN A 161 40.73 -7.98 8.88
CA GLN A 161 41.77 -9.02 9.01
C GLN A 161 42.78 -9.02 7.84
N GLU A 162 42.33 -8.65 6.64
CA GLU A 162 43.25 -8.57 5.46
C GLU A 162 44.21 -7.36 5.55
N LYS A 163 43.92 -6.38 6.40
CA LYS A 163 44.71 -5.14 6.54
C LYS A 163 45.70 -5.13 7.71
N TYR A 164 45.58 -6.09 8.62
CA TYR A 164 46.41 -6.22 9.81
C TYR A 164 46.96 -7.62 9.95
#